data_27873a0d56074ef5ec1ad78d1e99408c
#
_entry.id   27873a0d56074ef5ec1ad78d1e99408c
#
_cell.length_a   1.000
_cell.length_b   1.000
_cell.length_c   1.000
_cell.angle_alpha   90.00
_cell.angle_beta   90.00
_cell.angle_gamma   90.00
#
_symmetry.space_group_name_H-M   'P 1'
#
loop_
_entity.id
_entity.type
_entity.pdbx_description
1 polymer ?
#
loop_
_entity_poly.entity_id
_entity_poly.type
_entity_poly.pdbx_seq_one_letter_code
_entity_poly.pdbx_strand_id
1 'polypeptide(L)'
;DTISDGYATYDKTVAPAAPDAVGGDLRVASLNTLNFFVSRDTADTCGPTQDQDCRGADNDNEFTRQRTKLLNLIEGLDADVVGLIELENTPGVEPLADIVAGLNDRLGAGTYEYIAAGTNSVVGTDTIKVGAIYRPARVTPLGAPAVLDTPAFLDPNNTGTDRNRAAVAQSFRDNANGEVFSVVVNHFKSKGSACNEAGETSLAGNCDVTRTLAATELTDWLATSPTGVADSDWMILGDLNAYDHEA
;
A
#
# COMPACT_ATOMS: atom_id res chain seq x y z
N ASP A 1 20.34 10.96 21.30
CA ASP A 1 21.05 10.04 22.17
C ASP A 1 22.51 10.37 22.18
N THR A 2 23.00 10.85 23.32
CA THR A 2 24.41 11.15 23.47
C THR A 2 25.17 9.85 23.67
N ILE A 3 25.94 9.49 22.68
CA ILE A 3 26.96 8.47 22.81
C ILE A 3 28.15 9.16 23.45
N SER A 4 28.30 9.07 24.76
CA SER A 4 29.53 9.58 25.37
C SER A 4 30.46 8.41 25.47
N ASP A 5 30.98 7.64 25.66
CA ASP A 5 32.10 6.74 25.86
C ASP A 5 31.79 5.25 25.66
N GLY A 6 30.67 4.91 25.01
CA GLY A 6 30.32 3.54 24.70
C GLY A 6 29.47 3.47 23.46
N TYR A 7 29.86 2.66 22.52
CA TYR A 7 29.00 2.34 21.38
C TYR A 7 27.81 1.53 21.87
N ALA A 8 26.61 1.88 21.39
CA ALA A 8 25.45 1.03 21.60
C ALA A 8 25.75 -0.37 21.02
N THR A 9 25.80 -1.37 21.86
CA THR A 9 25.90 -2.77 21.41
C THR A 9 24.51 -3.28 21.09
N TYR A 10 24.26 -3.53 19.82
CA TYR A 10 23.03 -4.21 19.41
C TYR A 10 23.24 -5.73 19.54
N ASP A 11 22.43 -6.36 20.35
CA ASP A 11 22.39 -7.81 20.38
C ASP A 11 21.67 -8.33 19.13
N LYS A 12 22.46 -8.73 18.13
CA LYS A 12 21.95 -9.30 16.88
C LYS A 12 21.31 -10.69 17.05
N THR A 13 21.38 -11.25 18.25
CA THR A 13 20.80 -12.57 18.53
C THR A 13 19.31 -12.49 18.91
N VAL A 14 18.80 -11.31 19.20
CA VAL A 14 17.38 -11.08 19.47
C VAL A 14 16.66 -10.75 18.16
N ALA A 15 16.57 -11.73 17.26
CA ALA A 15 15.59 -11.63 16.18
C ALA A 15 14.19 -11.85 16.79
N PRO A 16 13.15 -11.12 16.32
CA PRO A 16 11.78 -11.43 16.70
C PRO A 16 11.50 -12.92 16.47
N ALA A 17 10.75 -13.54 17.36
CA ALA A 17 10.28 -14.91 17.14
C ALA A 17 9.50 -14.96 15.83
N ALA A 18 9.59 -16.09 15.13
CA ALA A 18 8.72 -16.31 13.98
C ALA A 18 7.26 -16.18 14.42
N PRO A 19 6.38 -15.60 13.59
CA PRO A 19 4.95 -15.52 13.88
C PRO A 19 4.39 -16.93 14.17
N ASP A 20 3.42 -16.99 15.08
CA ASP A 20 2.69 -18.24 15.33
C ASP A 20 1.94 -18.69 14.08
N ALA A 21 1.79 -20.00 13.90
CA ALA A 21 0.95 -20.54 12.85
C ALA A 21 -0.52 -20.23 13.16
N VAL A 22 -1.15 -19.41 12.34
CA VAL A 22 -2.54 -18.96 12.56
C VAL A 22 -3.58 -19.83 11.85
N GLY A 23 -3.17 -20.82 11.06
CA GLY A 23 -4.07 -21.63 10.23
C GLY A 23 -4.59 -20.83 9.02
N GLY A 24 -5.51 -21.44 8.27
CA GLY A 24 -6.06 -20.87 7.03
C GLY A 24 -5.30 -21.33 5.78
N ASP A 25 -5.99 -21.27 4.63
CA ASP A 25 -5.49 -21.80 3.35
C ASP A 25 -4.97 -20.68 2.44
N LEU A 26 -5.32 -19.43 2.68
CA LEU A 26 -4.83 -18.24 1.98
C LEU A 26 -3.99 -17.37 2.89
N ARG A 27 -2.96 -16.78 2.31
CA ARG A 27 -2.10 -15.80 2.97
C ARG A 27 -2.23 -14.45 2.27
N VAL A 28 -2.68 -13.45 3.04
CA VAL A 28 -2.78 -12.06 2.59
C VAL A 28 -1.79 -11.22 3.37
N ALA A 29 -1.04 -10.38 2.68
CA ALA A 29 -0.02 -9.52 3.29
C ALA A 29 -0.20 -8.05 2.89
N SER A 30 0.33 -7.15 3.70
CA SER A 30 0.46 -5.72 3.42
C SER A 30 1.91 -5.29 3.58
N LEU A 31 2.42 -4.50 2.65
CA LEU A 31 3.82 -4.08 2.62
C LEU A 31 3.96 -2.63 2.12
N ASN A 32 4.52 -1.75 2.96
CA ASN A 32 5.01 -0.46 2.50
C ASN A 32 6.37 -0.65 1.81
N THR A 33 6.49 -0.21 0.56
CA THR A 33 7.66 -0.44 -0.30
C THR A 33 8.75 0.62 -0.16
N LEU A 34 8.52 1.63 0.69
CA LEU A 34 9.43 2.76 0.94
C LEU A 34 9.78 3.51 -0.36
N ASN A 35 8.76 4.11 -0.98
CA ASN A 35 8.89 4.87 -2.23
C ASN A 35 9.55 4.04 -3.35
N PHE A 36 8.87 2.96 -3.76
CA PHE A 36 9.34 2.18 -4.89
C PHE A 36 8.98 2.87 -6.21
N PHE A 37 9.98 3.54 -6.78
CA PHE A 37 9.89 4.26 -8.06
C PHE A 37 10.71 3.55 -9.12
N VAL A 38 10.14 3.36 -10.30
CA VAL A 38 10.85 2.88 -11.49
C VAL A 38 11.63 4.05 -12.13
N SER A 39 11.11 5.26 -12.03
CA SER A 39 11.80 6.50 -12.39
C SER A 39 12.92 6.81 -11.39
N ARG A 40 14.01 7.40 -11.86
CA ARG A 40 15.10 7.85 -10.97
C ARG A 40 14.82 9.24 -10.45
N ASP A 41 15.23 9.47 -9.21
CA ASP A 41 15.11 10.77 -8.55
C ASP A 41 16.20 11.73 -9.05
N THR A 42 16.00 12.24 -10.26
CA THR A 42 16.92 13.16 -10.93
C THR A 42 16.27 14.48 -11.35
N ALA A 43 14.95 14.57 -11.28
CA ALA A 43 14.16 15.74 -11.62
C ALA A 43 12.71 15.57 -11.12
N ASP A 44 12.02 16.69 -10.93
CA ASP A 44 10.60 16.74 -10.55
C ASP A 44 9.71 16.41 -11.77
N THR A 45 9.66 15.14 -12.17
CA THR A 45 8.94 14.65 -13.35
C THR A 45 7.98 13.51 -13.06
N CYS A 46 7.78 13.21 -11.78
CA CYS A 46 6.91 12.14 -11.31
C CYS A 46 5.50 12.65 -10.95
N GLY A 47 4.67 11.72 -10.53
CA GLY A 47 3.29 11.98 -10.12
C GLY A 47 2.33 12.13 -11.30
N PRO A 48 1.02 12.22 -11.03
CA PRO A 48 -0.03 12.28 -12.03
C PRO A 48 0.11 13.42 -13.05
N THR A 49 0.67 14.54 -12.63
CA THR A 49 0.88 15.76 -13.43
C THR A 49 2.29 15.85 -14.01
N GLN A 50 3.19 14.92 -13.64
CA GLN A 50 4.58 14.85 -14.09
C GLN A 50 5.40 16.12 -13.77
N ASP A 51 5.09 16.74 -12.65
CA ASP A 51 5.75 17.93 -12.10
C ASP A 51 5.99 17.81 -10.59
N GLN A 52 5.91 16.60 -10.06
CA GLN A 52 6.14 16.29 -8.66
C GLN A 52 7.49 15.58 -8.47
N ASP A 53 8.00 15.69 -7.25
CA ASP A 53 9.24 15.09 -6.80
C ASP A 53 9.25 13.56 -6.97
N CYS A 54 10.29 13.03 -7.62
CA CYS A 54 10.53 11.59 -7.73
C CYS A 54 11.24 11.13 -6.47
N ARG A 55 10.55 10.42 -5.60
CA ARG A 55 11.05 10.03 -4.25
C ARG A 55 11.79 8.70 -4.22
N GLY A 56 12.23 8.21 -5.35
CA GLY A 56 12.84 6.88 -5.49
C GLY A 56 14.35 6.87 -5.30
N ALA A 57 15.00 5.95 -6.01
CA ALA A 57 16.44 5.84 -6.04
C ALA A 57 17.07 6.89 -6.96
N ASP A 58 18.18 7.50 -6.54
CA ASP A 58 18.90 8.51 -7.31
C ASP A 58 19.59 7.93 -8.55
N ASN A 59 19.92 6.64 -8.51
CA ASN A 59 20.68 5.96 -9.57
C ASN A 59 20.37 4.47 -9.68
N ASP A 60 20.83 3.84 -10.77
CA ASP A 60 20.57 2.44 -11.06
C ASP A 60 21.11 1.45 -10.01
N ASN A 61 22.20 1.79 -9.33
CA ASN A 61 22.75 0.92 -8.28
C ASN A 61 21.86 0.92 -7.05
N GLU A 62 21.30 2.05 -6.69
CA GLU A 62 20.35 2.18 -5.58
C GLU A 62 19.04 1.49 -5.91
N PHE A 63 18.50 1.74 -7.09
CA PHE A 63 17.32 1.05 -7.58
C PHE A 63 17.48 -0.48 -7.55
N THR A 64 18.59 -0.98 -8.09
CA THR A 64 18.86 -2.43 -8.11
C THR A 64 18.89 -3.00 -6.69
N ARG A 65 19.49 -2.29 -5.73
CA ARG A 65 19.50 -2.71 -4.32
C ARG A 65 18.11 -2.69 -3.69
N GLN A 66 17.34 -1.60 -3.91
CA GLN A 66 15.97 -1.48 -3.41
C GLN A 66 15.09 -2.57 -3.99
N ARG A 67 15.08 -2.71 -5.31
CA ARG A 67 14.33 -3.74 -6.03
C ARG A 67 14.66 -5.15 -5.55
N THR A 68 15.96 -5.46 -5.41
CA THR A 68 16.40 -6.79 -4.95
C THR A 68 15.88 -7.10 -3.54
N LYS A 69 15.94 -6.12 -2.62
CA LYS A 69 15.43 -6.28 -1.26
C LYS A 69 13.91 -6.45 -1.24
N LEU A 70 13.20 -5.66 -2.05
CA LEU A 70 11.74 -5.72 -2.16
C LEU A 70 11.30 -7.09 -2.69
N LEU A 71 11.91 -7.59 -3.75
CA LEU A 71 11.60 -8.91 -4.30
C LEU A 71 11.89 -10.04 -3.30
N ASN A 72 13.03 -9.97 -2.58
CA ASN A 72 13.36 -10.95 -1.53
C ASN A 72 12.33 -10.93 -0.39
N LEU A 73 11.83 -9.75 -0.03
CA LEU A 73 10.84 -9.61 1.03
C LEU A 73 9.49 -10.20 0.60
N ILE A 74 9.02 -9.87 -0.62
CA ILE A 74 7.75 -10.41 -1.14
C ILE A 74 7.83 -11.93 -1.30
N GLU A 75 8.96 -12.45 -1.82
CA GLU A 75 9.20 -13.89 -1.90
C GLU A 75 9.17 -14.55 -0.53
N GLY A 76 9.79 -13.93 0.49
CA GLY A 76 9.78 -14.42 1.87
C GLY A 76 8.42 -14.35 2.57
N LEU A 77 7.54 -13.43 2.20
CA LEU A 77 6.15 -13.37 2.68
C LEU A 77 5.34 -14.56 2.17
N ASP A 78 5.67 -15.09 0.99
CA ASP A 78 4.99 -16.22 0.34
C ASP A 78 3.46 -16.06 0.36
N ALA A 79 2.96 -14.84 0.11
CA ALA A 79 1.56 -14.51 0.20
C ALA A 79 0.83 -14.71 -1.14
N ASP A 80 -0.47 -15.04 -1.06
CA ASP A 80 -1.34 -15.24 -2.21
C ASP A 80 -1.90 -13.92 -2.75
N VAL A 81 -2.06 -12.93 -1.87
CA VAL A 81 -2.38 -11.53 -2.20
C VAL A 81 -1.49 -10.61 -1.39
N VAL A 82 -0.90 -9.60 -2.02
CA VAL A 82 -0.07 -8.58 -1.35
C VAL A 82 -0.57 -7.18 -1.71
N GLY A 83 -1.04 -6.44 -0.72
CA GLY A 83 -1.27 -5.00 -0.81
C GLY A 83 0.06 -4.26 -0.71
N LEU A 84 0.35 -3.41 -1.67
CA LEU A 84 1.61 -2.64 -1.77
C LEU A 84 1.33 -1.15 -1.63
N ILE A 85 2.13 -0.47 -0.84
CA ILE A 85 1.99 0.94 -0.49
C ILE A 85 3.27 1.69 -0.91
N GLU A 86 3.14 2.98 -1.24
CA GLU A 86 4.23 3.85 -1.70
C GLU A 86 4.87 3.41 -3.03
N LEU A 87 4.02 3.04 -3.99
CA LEU A 87 4.41 2.82 -5.37
C LEU A 87 4.37 4.12 -6.17
N GLU A 88 5.26 4.30 -7.13
CA GLU A 88 5.24 5.42 -8.06
C GLU A 88 3.89 5.56 -8.76
N ASN A 89 3.40 6.82 -8.90
CA ASN A 89 2.10 7.16 -9.50
C ASN A 89 2.23 8.06 -10.73
N THR A 90 3.17 7.75 -11.61
CA THR A 90 3.40 8.52 -12.86
C THR A 90 2.63 7.88 -14.02
N PRO A 91 1.98 8.67 -14.90
CA PRO A 91 1.23 8.14 -16.05
C PRO A 91 2.06 7.23 -16.95
N GLY A 92 1.55 6.04 -17.22
CA GLY A 92 2.22 5.04 -18.06
C GLY A 92 3.40 4.32 -17.41
N VAL A 93 3.80 4.70 -16.20
CA VAL A 93 4.79 3.98 -15.40
C VAL A 93 4.07 2.98 -14.50
N GLU A 94 4.44 1.70 -14.61
CA GLU A 94 3.76 0.63 -13.87
C GLU A 94 4.75 -0.11 -12.97
N PRO A 95 4.97 0.38 -11.73
CA PRO A 95 5.87 -0.27 -10.78
C PRO A 95 5.43 -1.69 -10.40
N LEU A 96 4.12 -1.97 -10.42
CA LEU A 96 3.59 -3.32 -10.19
C LEU A 96 4.05 -4.30 -11.26
N ALA A 97 4.09 -3.88 -12.53
CA ALA A 97 4.58 -4.73 -13.62
C ALA A 97 6.07 -5.08 -13.45
N ASP A 98 6.90 -4.12 -12.99
CA ASP A 98 8.31 -4.37 -12.71
C ASP A 98 8.51 -5.38 -11.56
N ILE A 99 7.73 -5.23 -10.48
CA ILE A 99 7.75 -6.16 -9.34
C ILE A 99 7.32 -7.56 -9.81
N VAL A 100 6.21 -7.67 -10.52
CA VAL A 100 5.67 -8.95 -11.02
C VAL A 100 6.64 -9.62 -11.99
N ALA A 101 7.23 -8.86 -12.91
CA ALA A 101 8.26 -9.40 -13.80
C ALA A 101 9.44 -9.98 -13.02
N GLY A 102 9.95 -9.23 -12.03
CA GLY A 102 11.06 -9.70 -11.20
C GLY A 102 10.74 -10.93 -10.35
N LEU A 103 9.52 -11.04 -9.83
CA LEU A 103 9.07 -12.23 -9.10
C LEU A 103 8.91 -13.43 -10.05
N ASN A 104 8.31 -13.22 -11.20
CA ASN A 104 8.10 -14.28 -12.21
C ASN A 104 9.41 -14.81 -12.82
N ASP A 105 10.42 -13.94 -12.96
CA ASP A 105 11.77 -14.37 -13.36
C ASP A 105 12.42 -15.32 -12.34
N ARG A 106 12.11 -15.17 -11.06
CA ARG A 106 12.68 -15.97 -9.98
C ARG A 106 11.88 -17.23 -9.67
N LEU A 107 10.57 -17.11 -9.65
CA LEU A 107 9.65 -18.14 -9.15
C LEU A 107 8.99 -18.96 -10.26
N GLY A 108 9.10 -18.50 -11.50
CA GLY A 108 8.46 -19.08 -12.67
C GLY A 108 7.39 -18.18 -13.27
N ALA A 109 7.26 -18.20 -14.59
CA ALA A 109 6.31 -17.35 -15.31
C ALA A 109 4.86 -17.59 -14.82
N GLY A 110 4.13 -16.50 -14.59
CA GLY A 110 2.73 -16.55 -14.14
C GLY A 110 2.54 -16.89 -12.67
N THR A 111 3.60 -16.86 -11.85
CA THR A 111 3.47 -17.04 -10.38
C THR A 111 2.71 -15.89 -9.76
N TYR A 112 2.96 -14.65 -10.20
CA TYR A 112 2.24 -13.45 -9.77
C TYR A 112 1.67 -12.69 -10.95
N GLU A 113 0.55 -12.02 -10.71
CA GLU A 113 -0.07 -10.99 -11.54
C GLU A 113 -0.39 -9.77 -10.68
N TYR A 114 -0.75 -8.63 -11.30
CA TYR A 114 -1.11 -7.42 -10.58
C TYR A 114 -2.51 -6.92 -10.95
N ILE A 115 -3.10 -6.13 -10.06
CA ILE A 115 -4.37 -5.47 -10.27
C ILE A 115 -4.12 -4.11 -10.95
N ALA A 116 -4.56 -3.98 -12.19
CA ALA A 116 -4.51 -2.73 -12.94
C ALA A 116 -5.67 -1.83 -12.49
N ALA A 117 -5.37 -0.84 -11.67
CA ALA A 117 -6.34 0.14 -11.19
C ALA A 117 -6.02 1.54 -11.73
N GLY A 118 -7.04 2.39 -11.80
CA GLY A 118 -6.91 3.76 -12.29
C GLY A 118 -6.83 3.87 -13.82
N THR A 119 -6.72 5.11 -14.30
CA THR A 119 -6.57 5.40 -15.73
C THR A 119 -5.11 5.65 -16.06
N ASN A 120 -4.56 4.93 -17.05
CA ASN A 120 -3.15 5.02 -17.43
C ASN A 120 -2.20 4.81 -16.23
N SER A 121 -2.54 3.85 -15.36
CA SER A 121 -1.82 3.51 -14.11
C SER A 121 -1.82 4.57 -13.02
N VAL A 122 -2.59 5.65 -13.16
CA VAL A 122 -2.70 6.72 -12.14
C VAL A 122 -3.84 6.42 -11.17
N VAL A 123 -3.56 6.55 -9.87
CA VAL A 123 -4.51 6.35 -8.76
C VAL A 123 -4.42 7.57 -7.82
N GLY A 124 -5.46 8.42 -7.82
CA GLY A 124 -5.45 9.66 -7.03
C GLY A 124 -4.45 10.70 -7.54
N THR A 125 -4.05 11.61 -6.68
CA THR A 125 -3.33 12.86 -7.01
C THR A 125 -1.89 12.94 -6.47
N ASP A 126 -1.52 12.07 -5.51
CA ASP A 126 -0.18 12.06 -4.90
C ASP A 126 0.85 11.40 -5.86
N THR A 127 2.11 11.71 -5.69
CA THR A 127 3.26 11.10 -6.38
C THR A 127 3.34 9.59 -6.15
N ILE A 128 2.79 9.11 -5.05
CA ILE A 128 2.74 7.71 -4.68
C ILE A 128 1.30 7.16 -4.68
N LYS A 129 1.16 5.91 -5.05
CA LYS A 129 -0.11 5.16 -5.03
C LYS A 129 -0.01 3.89 -4.21
N VAL A 130 -1.17 3.26 -4.00
CA VAL A 130 -1.28 1.89 -3.54
C VAL A 130 -1.64 0.96 -4.69
N GLY A 131 -1.43 -0.35 -4.51
CA GLY A 131 -1.81 -1.35 -5.48
C GLY A 131 -1.77 -2.76 -4.89
N ALA A 132 -2.03 -3.78 -5.71
CA ALA A 132 -2.00 -5.16 -5.26
C ALA A 132 -1.43 -6.09 -6.32
N ILE A 133 -0.73 -7.12 -5.86
CA ILE A 133 -0.33 -8.28 -6.65
C ILE A 133 -0.96 -9.55 -6.07
N TYR A 134 -1.12 -10.57 -6.88
CA TYR A 134 -1.77 -11.81 -6.46
C TYR A 134 -1.23 -13.02 -7.22
N ARG A 135 -1.47 -14.22 -6.67
CA ARG A 135 -1.15 -15.50 -7.32
C ARG A 135 -2.37 -16.04 -8.06
N PRO A 136 -2.39 -16.06 -9.41
CA PRO A 136 -3.55 -16.54 -10.17
C PRO A 136 -3.82 -18.04 -9.97
N ALA A 137 -2.83 -18.81 -9.55
CA ALA A 137 -3.04 -20.20 -9.16
C ALA A 137 -3.88 -20.38 -7.89
N ARG A 138 -3.94 -19.36 -7.02
CA ARG A 138 -4.59 -19.39 -5.70
C ARG A 138 -5.91 -18.63 -5.68
N VAL A 139 -5.95 -17.48 -6.32
CA VAL A 139 -7.12 -16.60 -6.33
C VAL A 139 -7.42 -16.07 -7.73
N THR A 140 -8.70 -15.81 -7.99
CA THR A 140 -9.18 -15.23 -9.25
C THR A 140 -9.85 -13.88 -8.96
N PRO A 141 -9.41 -12.75 -9.56
CA PRO A 141 -10.10 -11.47 -9.42
C PRO A 141 -11.54 -11.54 -9.91
N LEU A 142 -12.46 -10.94 -9.17
CA LEU A 142 -13.88 -10.81 -9.49
C LEU A 142 -14.28 -9.34 -9.54
N GLY A 143 -15.18 -9.01 -10.47
CA GLY A 143 -15.58 -7.62 -10.70
C GLY A 143 -14.45 -6.77 -11.26
N ALA A 144 -14.59 -5.46 -11.18
CA ALA A 144 -13.56 -4.51 -11.57
C ALA A 144 -12.84 -3.96 -10.33
N PRO A 145 -11.54 -3.63 -10.43
CA PRO A 145 -10.89 -2.87 -9.37
C PRO A 145 -11.59 -1.51 -9.21
N ALA A 146 -11.77 -1.09 -7.97
CA ALA A 146 -12.41 0.17 -7.64
C ALA A 146 -11.42 1.10 -6.91
N VAL A 147 -11.55 2.40 -7.18
CA VAL A 147 -10.70 3.44 -6.58
C VAL A 147 -11.56 4.37 -5.74
N LEU A 148 -11.18 4.60 -4.49
CA LEU A 148 -11.77 5.61 -3.63
C LEU A 148 -10.87 6.85 -3.65
N ASP A 149 -11.27 7.84 -4.45
CA ASP A 149 -10.59 9.12 -4.65
C ASP A 149 -11.52 10.32 -4.49
N THR A 150 -12.62 10.13 -3.75
CA THR A 150 -13.58 11.21 -3.48
C THR A 150 -12.93 12.32 -2.64
N PRO A 151 -13.35 13.60 -2.80
CA PRO A 151 -12.90 14.67 -1.91
C PRO A 151 -13.15 14.38 -0.42
N ALA A 152 -14.25 13.69 -0.09
CA ALA A 152 -14.56 13.30 1.28
C ALA A 152 -13.54 12.32 1.88
N PHE A 153 -12.85 11.53 1.04
CA PHE A 153 -11.78 10.64 1.46
C PHE A 153 -10.40 11.32 1.39
N LEU A 154 -10.09 12.01 0.30
CA LEU A 154 -8.77 12.61 0.08
C LEU A 154 -8.51 13.82 0.98
N ASP A 155 -9.49 14.72 1.10
CA ASP A 155 -9.45 15.93 1.94
C ASP A 155 -10.72 16.06 2.80
N PRO A 156 -10.91 15.17 3.80
CA PRO A 156 -12.15 15.08 4.55
C PRO A 156 -12.49 16.35 5.34
N ASN A 157 -11.51 17.20 5.62
CA ASN A 157 -11.70 18.48 6.29
C ASN A 157 -11.93 19.64 5.33
N ASN A 158 -12.00 19.38 4.02
CA ASN A 158 -12.23 20.39 2.97
C ASN A 158 -11.25 21.56 3.05
N THR A 159 -9.97 21.24 3.18
CA THR A 159 -8.88 22.23 3.31
C THR A 159 -8.39 22.74 1.95
N GLY A 160 -8.84 22.13 0.85
CA GLY A 160 -8.36 22.37 -0.51
C GLY A 160 -7.03 21.67 -0.81
N THR A 161 -6.61 20.73 0.03
CA THR A 161 -5.38 19.95 -0.15
C THR A 161 -5.63 18.51 0.21
N ASP A 162 -5.41 17.60 -0.73
CA ASP A 162 -5.51 16.17 -0.49
C ASP A 162 -4.52 15.74 0.60
N ARG A 163 -5.01 14.97 1.55
CA ARG A 163 -4.25 14.50 2.73
C ARG A 163 -4.01 13.00 2.66
N ASN A 164 -5.03 12.23 2.30
CA ASN A 164 -4.95 10.80 2.13
C ASN A 164 -4.61 10.45 0.67
N ARG A 165 -4.08 9.26 0.44
CA ARG A 165 -3.89 8.68 -0.89
C ARG A 165 -5.12 7.87 -1.24
N ALA A 166 -5.50 7.86 -2.51
CA ALA A 166 -6.64 7.09 -2.97
C ALA A 166 -6.47 5.60 -2.63
N ALA A 167 -7.55 4.96 -2.17
CA ALA A 167 -7.55 3.54 -1.87
C ALA A 167 -7.93 2.70 -3.10
N VAL A 168 -7.43 1.47 -3.16
CA VAL A 168 -7.72 0.52 -4.24
C VAL A 168 -8.35 -0.74 -3.67
N ALA A 169 -9.54 -1.11 -4.14
CA ALA A 169 -10.25 -2.31 -3.76
C ALA A 169 -10.34 -3.32 -4.90
N GLN A 170 -10.24 -4.61 -4.55
CA GLN A 170 -10.45 -5.73 -5.46
C GLN A 170 -11.08 -6.90 -4.71
N SER A 171 -12.10 -7.51 -5.33
CA SER A 171 -12.68 -8.77 -4.86
C SER A 171 -11.97 -9.96 -5.53
N PHE A 172 -11.88 -11.06 -4.80
CA PHE A 172 -11.25 -12.29 -5.25
C PHE A 172 -12.13 -13.49 -4.91
N ARG A 173 -11.97 -14.55 -5.69
CA ARG A 173 -12.45 -15.89 -5.37
C ARG A 173 -11.27 -16.78 -5.04
N ASP A 174 -11.33 -17.49 -3.92
CA ASP A 174 -10.42 -18.58 -3.62
C ASP A 174 -10.64 -19.75 -4.60
N ASN A 175 -9.60 -20.14 -5.32
CA ASN A 175 -9.68 -21.19 -6.33
C ASN A 175 -9.85 -22.60 -5.70
N ALA A 176 -9.55 -22.76 -4.41
CA ALA A 176 -9.63 -24.05 -3.73
C ALA A 176 -11.05 -24.41 -3.28
N ASN A 177 -11.81 -23.43 -2.79
CA ASN A 177 -13.14 -23.66 -2.19
C ASN A 177 -14.26 -22.85 -2.84
N GLY A 178 -13.93 -21.84 -3.67
CA GLY A 178 -14.90 -20.99 -4.35
C GLY A 178 -15.42 -19.81 -3.52
N GLU A 179 -14.97 -19.68 -2.26
CA GLU A 179 -15.36 -18.57 -1.38
C GLU A 179 -14.85 -17.24 -1.93
N VAL A 180 -15.62 -16.19 -1.67
CA VAL A 180 -15.33 -14.83 -2.14
C VAL A 180 -14.88 -13.99 -0.95
N PHE A 181 -13.92 -13.13 -1.18
CA PHE A 181 -13.46 -12.12 -0.24
C PHE A 181 -12.98 -10.89 -1.00
N SER A 182 -12.88 -9.78 -0.30
CA SER A 182 -12.45 -8.52 -0.88
C SER A 182 -11.30 -7.91 -0.08
N VAL A 183 -10.36 -7.29 -0.76
CA VAL A 183 -9.28 -6.53 -0.13
C VAL A 183 -9.37 -5.08 -0.54
N VAL A 184 -9.02 -4.17 0.36
CA VAL A 184 -8.82 -2.75 0.06
C VAL A 184 -7.47 -2.32 0.62
N VAL A 185 -6.64 -1.73 -0.23
CA VAL A 185 -5.30 -1.25 0.12
C VAL A 185 -5.37 0.26 0.32
N ASN A 186 -4.86 0.72 1.47
CA ASN A 186 -4.99 2.10 1.94
C ASN A 186 -3.62 2.70 2.28
N HIS A 187 -3.52 4.02 2.18
CA HIS A 187 -2.42 4.80 2.73
C HIS A 187 -2.96 6.12 3.27
N PHE A 188 -3.28 6.15 4.56
CA PHE A 188 -3.83 7.32 5.23
C PHE A 188 -2.75 8.37 5.51
N LYS A 189 -3.19 9.56 5.88
CA LYS A 189 -2.32 10.71 6.19
C LYS A 189 -1.34 10.38 7.32
N SER A 190 -0.05 10.54 7.04
CA SER A 190 1.02 10.33 8.01
C SER A 190 1.02 11.37 9.14
N LYS A 191 1.63 11.01 10.26
CA LYS A 191 1.81 11.89 11.43
C LYS A 191 2.99 12.86 11.30
N GLY A 192 3.78 12.77 10.20
CA GLY A 192 5.02 13.53 10.03
C GLY A 192 4.84 15.05 9.90
N SER A 193 3.64 15.53 9.55
CA SER A 193 3.32 16.96 9.49
C SER A 193 1.98 17.23 10.16
N ALA A 194 1.87 18.38 10.83
CA ALA A 194 0.63 18.79 11.48
C ALA A 194 -0.46 19.14 10.46
N CYS A 195 -1.69 18.75 10.75
CA CYS A 195 -2.88 19.18 10.02
C CYS A 195 -3.54 20.41 10.67
N ASN A 196 -3.21 20.69 11.93
CA ASN A 196 -3.77 21.78 12.73
C ASN A 196 -5.30 21.71 12.83
N GLU A 197 -5.82 20.54 13.07
CA GLU A 197 -7.24 20.24 13.10
C GLU A 197 -7.83 20.50 14.49
N ALA A 198 -9.05 20.99 14.52
CA ALA A 198 -9.77 21.10 15.79
C ALA A 198 -10.11 19.69 16.31
N GLY A 199 -9.69 19.38 17.52
CA GLY A 199 -9.92 18.08 18.15
C GLY A 199 -8.71 17.12 18.08
N GLU A 200 -7.63 17.48 17.40
CA GLU A 200 -6.38 16.69 17.48
C GLU A 200 -5.93 16.50 18.92
N THR A 201 -5.49 15.30 19.24
CA THR A 201 -4.97 14.96 20.56
C THR A 201 -3.48 14.61 20.50
N SER A 202 -2.75 14.94 21.57
CA SER A 202 -1.32 14.58 21.64
C SER A 202 -1.09 13.06 21.72
N LEU A 203 -2.11 12.29 22.10
CA LEU A 203 -2.03 10.82 22.17
C LEU A 203 -2.16 10.17 20.79
N ALA A 204 -3.09 10.66 19.96
CA ALA A 204 -3.29 10.17 18.61
C ALA A 204 -2.29 10.77 17.59
N GLY A 205 -1.66 11.90 17.99
CA GLY A 205 -0.69 12.61 17.14
C GLY A 205 -1.35 13.38 16.00
N ASN A 206 -0.53 13.94 15.11
CA ASN A 206 -1.00 14.80 14.03
C ASN A 206 -2.02 14.08 13.12
N CYS A 207 -3.04 14.82 12.68
CA CYS A 207 -4.00 14.41 11.65
C CYS A 207 -4.90 13.22 12.04
N ASP A 208 -5.16 13.02 13.33
CA ASP A 208 -6.05 11.95 13.80
C ASP A 208 -7.50 12.15 13.33
N VAL A 209 -7.98 13.40 13.30
CA VAL A 209 -9.32 13.73 12.78
C VAL A 209 -9.43 13.41 11.29
N THR A 210 -8.43 13.79 10.47
CA THR A 210 -8.37 13.42 9.05
C THR A 210 -8.44 11.90 8.87
N ARG A 211 -7.67 11.12 9.63
CA ARG A 211 -7.69 9.65 9.51
C ARG A 211 -9.01 9.05 9.95
N THR A 212 -9.61 9.55 11.01
CA THR A 212 -10.92 9.08 11.51
C THR A 212 -12.03 9.33 10.48
N LEU A 213 -12.07 10.51 9.88
CA LEU A 213 -13.04 10.83 8.84
C LEU A 213 -12.82 9.98 7.58
N ALA A 214 -11.57 9.78 7.16
CA ALA A 214 -11.25 8.91 6.04
C ALA A 214 -11.64 7.45 6.31
N ALA A 215 -11.44 6.94 7.53
CA ALA A 215 -11.88 5.60 7.90
C ALA A 215 -13.40 5.45 7.83
N THR A 216 -14.15 6.49 8.23
CA THR A 216 -15.61 6.52 8.11
C THR A 216 -16.03 6.47 6.63
N GLU A 217 -15.49 7.33 5.80
CA GLU A 217 -15.77 7.35 4.35
C GLU A 217 -15.42 6.02 3.68
N LEU A 218 -14.28 5.42 4.08
CA LEU A 218 -13.88 4.09 3.58
C LEU A 218 -14.92 3.04 3.90
N THR A 219 -15.40 2.97 5.15
CA THR A 219 -16.39 1.96 5.56
C THR A 219 -17.73 2.16 4.86
N ASP A 220 -18.17 3.40 4.69
CA ASP A 220 -19.39 3.75 3.96
C ASP A 220 -19.28 3.36 2.48
N TRP A 221 -18.11 3.62 1.86
CA TRP A 221 -17.85 3.22 0.49
C TRP A 221 -17.83 1.70 0.31
N LEU A 222 -17.20 0.95 1.21
CA LEU A 222 -17.15 -0.52 1.16
C LEU A 222 -18.55 -1.13 1.25
N ALA A 223 -19.46 -0.53 2.02
CA ALA A 223 -20.86 -0.95 2.11
C ALA A 223 -21.62 -0.85 0.78
N THR A 224 -21.10 -0.10 -0.20
CA THR A 224 -21.70 0.02 -1.54
C THR A 224 -21.30 -1.12 -2.50
N SER A 225 -20.45 -2.05 -2.08
CA SER A 225 -19.88 -3.11 -2.93
C SER A 225 -19.15 -2.53 -4.17
N PRO A 226 -18.11 -1.70 -3.99
CA PRO A 226 -17.54 -0.87 -5.05
C PRO A 226 -16.93 -1.67 -6.22
N THR A 227 -16.52 -2.91 -6.01
CA THR A 227 -16.02 -3.82 -7.07
C THR A 227 -17.11 -4.42 -7.94
N GLY A 228 -18.40 -4.18 -7.61
CA GLY A 228 -19.56 -4.80 -8.22
C GLY A 228 -19.84 -6.24 -7.72
N VAL A 229 -19.12 -6.68 -6.70
CA VAL A 229 -19.28 -7.98 -6.05
C VAL A 229 -19.91 -7.75 -4.69
N ALA A 230 -21.12 -8.28 -4.48
CA ALA A 230 -21.82 -8.18 -3.20
C ALA A 230 -21.27 -9.23 -2.22
N ASP A 231 -20.29 -8.82 -1.45
CA ASP A 231 -19.66 -9.62 -0.40
C ASP A 231 -19.35 -8.73 0.80
N SER A 232 -19.45 -9.29 2.01
CA SER A 232 -19.19 -8.57 3.26
C SER A 232 -17.81 -8.88 3.86
N ASP A 233 -17.07 -9.83 3.27
CA ASP A 233 -15.80 -10.29 3.80
C ASP A 233 -14.64 -9.41 3.29
N TRP A 234 -14.54 -8.23 3.89
CA TRP A 234 -13.53 -7.23 3.56
C TRP A 234 -12.30 -7.36 4.44
N MET A 235 -11.11 -7.33 3.84
CA MET A 235 -9.84 -7.12 4.50
C MET A 235 -9.30 -5.73 4.19
N ILE A 236 -9.21 -4.89 5.22
CA ILE A 236 -8.62 -3.55 5.13
C ILE A 236 -7.12 -3.68 5.36
N LEU A 237 -6.33 -3.42 4.33
CA LEU A 237 -4.88 -3.52 4.32
C LEU A 237 -4.27 -2.12 4.18
N GLY A 238 -2.99 -1.99 4.54
CA GLY A 238 -2.23 -0.81 4.20
C GLY A 238 -1.55 -0.14 5.39
N ASP A 239 -1.05 1.06 5.13
CA ASP A 239 -0.49 1.95 6.14
C ASP A 239 -1.56 2.94 6.58
N LEU A 240 -2.26 2.61 7.65
CA LEU A 240 -3.31 3.46 8.21
C LEU A 240 -2.74 4.63 9.04
N ASN A 241 -1.42 4.66 9.25
CA ASN A 241 -0.73 5.68 10.06
C ASN A 241 -1.35 5.90 11.45
N ALA A 242 -1.92 4.84 12.02
CA ALA A 242 -2.54 4.80 13.33
C ALA A 242 -1.90 3.70 14.19
N TYR A 243 -1.83 3.92 15.50
CA TYR A 243 -1.41 2.91 16.44
C TYR A 243 -2.63 2.16 16.99
N ASP A 244 -2.44 0.95 17.46
CA ASP A 244 -3.48 0.08 18.01
C ASP A 244 -4.18 0.65 19.25
N HIS A 245 -3.58 1.64 19.91
CA HIS A 245 -4.13 2.34 21.09
C HIS A 245 -4.76 3.70 20.78
N GLU A 246 -4.86 4.07 19.50
CA GLU A 246 -5.59 5.28 19.07
C GLU A 246 -7.07 4.93 18.89
N ALA A 247 -7.86 5.10 19.95
CA ALA A 247 -9.31 4.90 19.92
C ALA A 247 -10.04 6.18 20.35
#